data_9eeb2470673f265f642657d766e7c289
#
_entry.id   9eeb2470673f265f642657d766e7c289
#
_cell.length_a   1.000
_cell.length_b   1.000
_cell.length_c   1.000
_cell.angle_alpha   90.00
_cell.angle_beta   90.00
_cell.angle_gamma   90.00
#
_symmetry.space_group_name_H-M   'P 1'
#
loop_
_entity.id
_entity.type
_entity.pdbx_description
1 polymer ?
#
loop_
_entity_poly.entity_id
_entity_poly.type
_entity_poly.pdbx_seq_one_letter_code
_entity_poly.pdbx_strand_id
1 'polypeptide(L)'
;SQGITSQPILVDKPALVSAQVQPRYPRIARKRGIEGTVMYEIWLDAQGNQIKQQLLSSSGTEALDQSALEAIKQWKFSPHILDGVPVAHRIHIPIRFKLEG
;
A
#
# COMPACT_ATOMS: atom_id res chain seq x y z
N SER A 1 8.10 -14.60 27.41
CA SER A 1 7.80 -14.56 26.75
C SER A 1 7.73 -14.31 25.93
N GLN A 2 7.71 -14.33 25.78
CA GLN A 2 7.51 -14.28 25.15
C GLN A 2 6.96 -14.15 24.22
N GLY A 3 6.81 -14.65 23.56
CA GLY A 3 6.05 -14.56 22.39
C GLY A 3 5.74 -13.19 21.91
N ILE A 4 6.56 -12.33 22.27
CA ILE A 4 6.38 -10.96 21.87
C ILE A 4 6.72 -10.86 20.39
N THR A 5 5.73 -10.53 19.59
CA THR A 5 5.99 -10.26 18.18
C THR A 5 6.50 -8.84 18.05
N SER A 6 7.51 -8.69 17.20
CA SER A 6 8.04 -7.37 16.90
C SER A 6 7.27 -6.68 15.77
N GLN A 7 6.30 -7.37 15.20
CA GLN A 7 5.54 -6.81 14.09
C GLN A 7 4.47 -5.86 14.58
N PRO A 8 4.33 -4.70 13.91
CA PRO A 8 3.23 -3.79 14.21
C PRO A 8 1.89 -4.42 13.92
N ILE A 9 0.85 -3.91 14.57
CA ILE A 9 -0.50 -4.40 14.34
C ILE A 9 -0.96 -4.08 12.92
N LEU A 10 -1.86 -4.90 12.41
CA LEU A 10 -2.47 -4.68 11.10
C LEU A 10 -3.76 -3.89 11.28
N VAL A 11 -3.89 -2.80 10.51
CA VAL A 11 -5.07 -1.94 10.55
C VAL A 11 -5.84 -2.10 9.25
N ASP A 12 -7.13 -2.42 9.34
CA ASP A 12 -7.94 -2.69 8.17
C ASP A 12 -8.25 -1.46 7.35
N LYS A 13 -8.49 -0.34 8.01
CA LYS A 13 -8.91 0.87 7.31
C LYS A 13 -7.93 2.00 7.57
N PRO A 14 -6.93 2.14 6.69
CA PRO A 14 -5.95 3.19 6.88
C PRO A 14 -6.56 4.57 6.67
N ALA A 15 -6.07 5.54 7.44
CA ALA A 15 -6.47 6.93 7.27
C ALA A 15 -5.41 7.63 6.43
N LEU A 16 -5.84 8.26 5.35
CA LEU A 16 -4.93 8.96 4.44
C LEU A 16 -5.01 10.45 4.72
N VAL A 17 -3.85 11.08 4.82
CA VAL A 17 -3.76 12.50 5.16
C VAL A 17 -3.97 13.38 3.96
N SER A 18 -3.52 12.94 2.79
CA SER A 18 -3.59 13.75 1.58
C SER A 18 -4.22 12.95 0.45
N ALA A 19 -4.57 13.66 -0.61
CA ALA A 19 -5.10 13.02 -1.79
C ALA A 19 -4.11 12.00 -2.32
N GLN A 20 -4.61 10.87 -2.73
CA GLN A 20 -3.78 9.80 -3.23
C GLN A 20 -3.31 10.10 -4.64
N VAL A 21 -2.01 9.87 -4.87
CA VAL A 21 -1.47 9.91 -6.21
C VAL A 21 -1.96 8.67 -6.93
N GLN A 22 -2.63 8.86 -8.08
CA GLN A 22 -3.14 7.72 -8.83
C GLN A 22 -2.00 6.96 -9.47
N PRO A 23 -1.99 5.62 -9.37
CA PRO A 23 -0.99 4.83 -10.06
C PRO A 23 -1.12 5.02 -11.56
N ARG A 24 0.04 5.16 -12.21
CA ARG A 24 0.08 5.34 -13.65
C ARG A 24 -0.13 3.99 -14.33
N TYR A 25 -1.04 3.94 -15.29
CA TYR A 25 -1.23 2.72 -16.08
C TYR A 25 -0.07 2.63 -17.08
N PRO A 26 0.81 1.64 -16.96
CA PRO A 26 1.95 1.54 -17.88
C PRO A 26 1.46 1.45 -19.32
N ARG A 27 2.13 2.18 -20.21
CA ARG A 27 1.70 2.26 -21.60
C ARG A 27 1.64 0.89 -22.26
N ILE A 28 2.66 0.06 -22.03
CA ILE A 28 2.70 -1.24 -22.69
C ILE A 28 1.60 -2.16 -22.17
N ALA A 29 1.27 -2.06 -20.90
CA ALA A 29 0.19 -2.85 -20.33
C ALA A 29 -1.15 -2.40 -20.91
N ARG A 30 -1.35 -1.09 -21.00
CA ARG A 30 -2.58 -0.56 -21.59
C ARG A 30 -2.72 -1.01 -23.04
N LYS A 31 -1.62 -0.93 -23.77
CA LYS A 31 -1.61 -1.29 -25.20
C LYS A 31 -1.96 -2.76 -25.41
N ARG A 32 -1.51 -3.61 -24.49
CA ARG A 32 -1.74 -5.06 -24.60
C ARG A 32 -3.01 -5.52 -23.86
N GLY A 33 -3.74 -4.60 -23.28
CA GLY A 33 -4.95 -4.95 -22.55
C GLY A 33 -4.70 -5.72 -21.28
N ILE A 34 -3.55 -5.51 -20.64
CA ILE A 34 -3.17 -6.23 -19.43
C ILE A 34 -3.80 -5.55 -18.23
N GLU A 35 -4.55 -6.32 -17.44
CA GLU A 35 -5.19 -5.86 -16.22
C GLU A 35 -4.75 -6.73 -15.05
N GLY A 36 -5.00 -6.27 -13.84
CA GLY A 36 -4.70 -7.06 -12.66
C GLY A 36 -4.83 -6.26 -11.39
N THR A 37 -4.74 -6.95 -10.28
CA THR A 37 -4.79 -6.33 -8.96
C THR A 37 -3.52 -6.70 -8.21
N VAL A 38 -2.88 -5.69 -7.61
CA VAL A 38 -1.70 -5.91 -6.80
C VAL A 38 -2.03 -5.54 -5.36
N MET A 39 -1.47 -6.29 -4.41
CA MET A 39 -1.69 -6.01 -2.99
C MET A 39 -0.34 -5.74 -2.35
N TYR A 40 -0.23 -4.57 -1.69
CA TYR A 40 0.96 -4.21 -0.93
C TYR A 40 0.65 -4.11 0.55
N GLU A 41 1.62 -4.50 1.35
CA GLU A 41 1.59 -4.25 2.78
C GLU A 41 2.53 -3.09 3.06
N ILE A 42 2.00 -2.07 3.74
CA ILE A 42 2.77 -0.86 4.05
C ILE A 42 2.99 -0.81 5.55
N TRP A 43 4.24 -0.67 5.95
CA TRP A 43 4.62 -0.55 7.36
C TRP A 43 4.80 0.92 7.67
N LEU A 44 4.10 1.37 8.71
CA LEU A 44 4.09 2.79 9.09
C LEU A 44 4.61 2.94 10.51
N ASP A 45 5.33 4.05 10.74
CA ASP A 45 5.78 4.35 12.09
C ASP A 45 4.65 5.03 12.89
N ALA A 46 4.95 5.41 14.12
CA ALA A 46 3.94 6.01 14.98
C ALA A 46 3.41 7.33 14.44
N GLN A 47 4.18 8.02 13.60
CA GLN A 47 3.76 9.29 13.03
C GLN A 47 3.03 9.11 11.70
N GLY A 48 2.91 7.89 11.20
CA GLY A 48 2.26 7.63 9.93
C GLY A 48 3.20 7.65 8.74
N ASN A 49 4.50 7.71 8.98
CA ASN A 49 5.48 7.69 7.89
C ASN A 49 5.72 6.26 7.42
N GLN A 50 5.88 6.10 6.12
CA GLN A 50 6.16 4.79 5.54
C GLN A 50 7.60 4.39 5.84
N ILE A 51 7.77 3.20 6.40
CA ILE A 51 9.09 2.67 6.68
C ILE A 51 9.41 1.43 5.85
N LYS A 52 8.39 0.81 5.25
CA LYS A 52 8.60 -0.38 4.43
C LYS A 52 7.37 -0.64 3.57
N GLN A 53 7.60 -1.08 2.35
CA GLN A 53 6.54 -1.55 1.45
C GLN A 53 6.89 -2.98 1.05
N GLN A 54 5.92 -3.87 1.16
CA GLN A 54 6.13 -5.27 0.83
C GLN A 54 5.03 -5.76 -0.10
N LEU A 55 5.43 -6.39 -1.20
CA LEU A 55 4.48 -6.97 -2.14
C LEU A 55 3.91 -8.25 -1.53
N LEU A 56 2.59 -8.28 -1.35
CA LEU A 56 1.92 -9.47 -0.84
C LEU A 56 1.36 -10.32 -1.96
N SER A 57 0.83 -9.69 -2.98
CA SER A 57 0.23 -10.41 -4.09
C SER A 57 0.46 -9.62 -5.36
N SER A 58 1.10 -10.25 -6.33
CA SER A 58 1.40 -9.61 -7.60
C SER A 58 0.18 -9.60 -8.50
N SER A 59 0.10 -8.60 -9.35
CA SER A 59 -0.92 -8.55 -10.41
C SER A 59 -0.64 -9.59 -11.49
N GLY A 60 0.55 -10.18 -11.46
CA GLY A 60 1.00 -11.05 -12.52
C GLY A 60 1.84 -10.34 -13.56
N THR A 61 1.97 -9.04 -13.43
CA THR A 61 2.73 -8.22 -14.37
C THR A 61 3.60 -7.25 -13.59
N GLU A 62 4.90 -7.37 -13.77
CA GLU A 62 5.85 -6.54 -13.03
C GLU A 62 5.61 -5.05 -13.27
N ALA A 63 5.26 -4.66 -14.49
CA ALA A 63 5.04 -3.25 -14.80
C ALA A 63 3.90 -2.66 -13.96
N LEU A 64 2.83 -3.43 -13.75
CA LEU A 64 1.73 -2.97 -12.92
C LEU A 64 2.13 -2.90 -11.45
N ASP A 65 2.85 -3.92 -10.98
CA ASP A 65 3.31 -3.96 -9.59
C ASP A 65 4.20 -2.76 -9.29
N GLN A 66 5.12 -2.46 -10.20
CA GLN A 66 6.04 -1.34 -10.02
C GLN A 66 5.32 0.00 -10.05
N SER A 67 4.36 0.16 -10.95
CA SER A 67 3.59 1.39 -11.05
C SER A 67 2.79 1.65 -9.76
N ALA A 68 2.21 0.59 -9.20
CA ALA A 68 1.47 0.71 -7.95
C ALA A 68 2.41 1.15 -6.81
N LEU A 69 3.58 0.54 -6.75
CA LEU A 69 4.54 0.87 -5.70
C LEU A 69 4.97 2.33 -5.78
N GLU A 70 5.25 2.82 -6.99
CA GLU A 70 5.68 4.20 -7.16
C GLU A 70 4.62 5.19 -6.71
N ALA A 71 3.36 4.88 -6.96
CA ALA A 71 2.28 5.74 -6.49
C ALA A 71 2.15 5.69 -4.97
N ILE A 72 2.16 4.47 -4.40
CA ILE A 72 1.98 4.29 -2.96
C ILE A 72 3.07 5.01 -2.17
N LYS A 73 4.29 5.01 -2.68
CA LYS A 73 5.41 5.67 -1.98
C LYS A 73 5.18 7.16 -1.77
N GLN A 74 4.31 7.76 -2.56
CA GLN A 74 4.02 9.19 -2.46
C GLN A 74 2.82 9.48 -1.57
N TRP A 75 2.11 8.43 -1.10
CA TRP A 75 0.93 8.63 -0.29
C TRP A 75 1.31 8.98 1.14
N LYS A 76 0.47 9.80 1.78
CA LYS A 76 0.65 10.20 3.17
C LYS A 76 -0.43 9.57 4.01
N PHE A 77 -0.05 9.10 5.19
CA PHE A 77 -0.97 8.44 6.11
C PHE A 77 -0.97 9.17 7.44
N SER A 78 -2.11 9.11 8.12
CA SER A 78 -2.20 9.67 9.46
C SER A 78 -1.79 8.61 10.48
N PRO A 79 -1.34 9.04 11.67
CA PRO A 79 -1.03 8.08 12.73
C PRO A 79 -2.24 7.25 13.10
N HIS A 80 -1.99 6.04 13.54
CA HIS A 80 -3.04 5.20 14.13
C HIS A 80 -2.94 5.34 15.65
N ILE A 81 -4.05 5.72 16.27
CA ILE A 81 -4.09 5.96 17.70
C ILE A 81 -4.71 4.75 18.38
N LEU A 82 -3.99 4.19 19.33
CA LEU A 82 -4.47 3.06 20.12
C LEU A 82 -4.42 3.47 21.59
N ASP A 83 -5.59 3.50 22.23
CA ASP A 83 -5.70 3.93 23.63
C ASP A 83 -5.03 5.29 23.88
N GLY A 84 -5.26 6.21 22.95
CA GLY A 84 -4.75 7.57 23.07
C GLY A 84 -3.30 7.75 22.68
N VAL A 85 -2.63 6.69 22.20
CA VAL A 85 -1.21 6.73 21.87
C VAL A 85 -1.00 6.38 20.41
N PRO A 86 -0.21 7.20 19.67
CA PRO A 86 0.15 6.82 18.29
C PRO A 86 1.05 5.59 18.30
N VAL A 87 0.76 4.64 17.44
CA VAL A 87 1.53 3.40 17.39
C VAL A 87 1.91 3.06 15.95
N ALA A 88 3.03 2.37 15.81
CA ALA A 88 3.41 1.83 14.51
C ALA A 88 2.38 0.79 14.10
N HIS A 89 2.10 0.72 12.80
CA HIS A 89 1.08 -0.20 12.33
C HIS A 89 1.34 -0.59 10.88
N ARG A 90 0.60 -1.58 10.42
CA ARG A 90 0.68 -2.06 9.05
C ARG A 90 -0.68 -1.95 8.40
N ILE A 91 -0.70 -1.71 7.10
CA ILE A 91 -1.94 -1.64 6.34
C ILE A 91 -1.77 -2.41 5.05
N HIS A 92 -2.87 -2.90 4.51
CA HIS A 92 -2.89 -3.57 3.21
C HIS A 92 -3.61 -2.69 2.22
N ILE A 93 -2.96 -2.46 1.07
CA ILE A 93 -3.50 -1.59 0.03
C ILE A 93 -3.62 -2.36 -1.27
N PRO A 94 -4.84 -2.62 -1.73
CA PRO A 94 -5.04 -3.21 -3.06
C PRO A 94 -5.06 -2.10 -4.10
N ILE A 95 -4.36 -2.33 -5.20
CA ILE A 95 -4.40 -1.42 -6.36
C ILE A 95 -4.92 -2.23 -7.53
N ARG A 96 -6.02 -1.80 -8.08
CA ARG A 96 -6.66 -2.49 -9.20
C ARG A 96 -6.40 -1.73 -10.48
N PHE A 97 -5.81 -2.41 -11.45
CA PHE A 97 -5.61 -1.87 -12.79
C PHE A 97 -6.67 -2.46 -13.71
N LYS A 98 -7.57 -1.64 -14.16
CA LYS A 98 -8.64 -2.09 -15.02
C LYS A 98 -8.83 -1.10 -16.15
N LEU A 99 -8.93 -1.62 -17.36
CA LEU A 99 -9.18 -0.80 -18.54
C LEU A 99 -10.68 -0.70 -18.76
N GLU A 100 -11.13 0.49 -19.12
CA GLU A 100 -12.53 0.69 -19.43
C GLU A 100 -12.71 0.47 -20.91
N GLY A 101 -13.66 -0.35 -21.24
CA GLY A 101 -13.87 -0.78 -22.58
C GLY A 101 -14.59 0.13 -23.52
#